data_0620b6e299171e0a4a484fc9e73650c0
#
_entry.id   0620b6e299171e0a4a484fc9e73650c0
#
_cell.length_a   1.000
_cell.length_b   1.000
_cell.length_c   1.000
_cell.angle_alpha   90.00
_cell.angle_beta   90.00
_cell.angle_gamma   90.00
#
_symmetry.space_group_name_H-M   'P 1'
#
loop_
_entity.id
_entity.type
_entity.pdbx_description
1 polymer ?
#
loop_
_entity_poly.entity_id
_entity_poly.type
_entity_poly.pdbx_seq_one_letter_code
_entity_poly.pdbx_strand_id
1 'polypeptide(L)'
;MQAGLTHKPAPSVELVPLAQPMTRKHRGCAPVRSAIDSREFRRFSIQGDLPSLMLDYATSTGWLPETRGMPEDVEVIEAMGDPSHYRFYLSSKDASGRVEYCGLADGFLVHFNDVTLAVPQPMAVSAPDVLRVRVASDGDGEYVSAHGDGMDINGAGSFMIVEPAGMPPAKAVAAGYNRTVSVYIHRTRLQQLYAGREHELPAVLRAFVAGNLRRTVVRRLPLDAALLRCLEDLQDCDLEGQSRRLLIGSKAIEILCHAFRTMTRNDALEADVSAQITRGVIKAQQRLNDDFVTPPSLEDLARDVGLSRSSLCTGFRQVIGQTVFDYIGGLRMRRALSMLNEREASITQIAYAVGYSHPSSFSLAVQRRFGTTPSELRRRGIENG
;
A
#
# COMPACT_ATOMS: atom_id res chain seq x y z
N MET A 1 -46.59 44.31 30.05
CA MET A 1 -45.47 44.77 29.23
C MET A 1 -44.84 43.54 28.56
N GLN A 2 -45.30 43.28 27.32
CA GLN A 2 -44.77 42.19 26.47
C GLN A 2 -43.78 42.81 25.51
N ALA A 3 -42.49 42.33 25.56
CA ALA A 3 -41.51 42.71 24.60
C ALA A 3 -41.46 41.66 23.47
N GLY A 4 -41.89 42.13 22.27
CA GLY A 4 -41.88 41.32 21.05
C GLY A 4 -40.47 41.08 20.54
N LEU A 5 -40.13 39.83 20.33
CA LEU A 5 -38.94 39.38 19.58
C LEU A 5 -39.30 39.31 18.09
N THR A 6 -38.76 40.21 17.32
CA THR A 6 -38.82 40.19 15.85
C THR A 6 -37.81 39.15 15.30
N HIS A 7 -38.34 38.11 14.70
CA HIS A 7 -37.57 37.11 13.95
C HIS A 7 -37.13 37.73 12.61
N LYS A 8 -35.83 37.84 12.40
CA LYS A 8 -35.21 38.14 11.10
C LYS A 8 -35.13 36.85 10.28
N PRO A 9 -35.62 36.80 9.03
CA PRO A 9 -35.48 35.60 8.21
C PRO A 9 -34.00 35.39 7.80
N ALA A 10 -33.57 34.12 7.79
CA ALA A 10 -32.26 33.69 7.30
C ALA A 10 -32.15 33.90 5.78
N PRO A 11 -30.98 34.20 5.24
CA PRO A 11 -30.78 34.33 3.80
C PRO A 11 -30.95 32.98 3.09
N SER A 12 -31.79 33.01 2.05
CA SER A 12 -31.97 31.88 1.14
C SER A 12 -30.67 31.56 0.40
N VAL A 13 -30.22 30.31 0.54
CA VAL A 13 -29.11 29.76 -0.26
C VAL A 13 -29.65 29.36 -1.61
N GLU A 14 -29.32 30.10 -2.66
CA GLU A 14 -29.55 29.70 -4.04
C GLU A 14 -28.65 28.47 -4.36
N LEU A 15 -29.29 27.36 -4.65
CA LEU A 15 -28.61 26.14 -5.17
C LEU A 15 -28.19 26.38 -6.63
N VAL A 16 -26.91 26.56 -6.86
CA VAL A 16 -26.34 26.55 -8.21
C VAL A 16 -26.38 25.11 -8.76
N PRO A 17 -26.91 24.89 -9.99
CA PRO A 17 -26.96 23.54 -10.56
C PRO A 17 -25.57 22.95 -10.73
N LEU A 18 -25.41 21.71 -10.28
CA LEU A 18 -24.19 20.90 -10.51
C LEU A 18 -23.92 20.77 -12.01
N ALA A 19 -22.83 21.34 -12.45
CA ALA A 19 -22.31 21.17 -13.80
C ALA A 19 -21.97 19.69 -14.04
N GLN A 20 -22.35 19.19 -15.22
CA GLN A 20 -22.07 17.83 -15.68
C GLN A 20 -20.55 17.55 -15.65
N PRO A 21 -20.13 16.27 -15.42
CA PRO A 21 -18.72 15.92 -15.37
C PRO A 21 -18.07 16.16 -16.74
N MET A 22 -17.21 17.17 -16.79
CA MET A 22 -16.34 17.39 -17.94
C MET A 22 -15.32 16.25 -17.99
N THR A 23 -15.34 15.47 -19.05
CA THR A 23 -14.24 14.58 -19.44
C THR A 23 -12.97 15.39 -19.64
N ARG A 24 -12.12 15.48 -18.63
CA ARG A 24 -10.80 16.12 -18.73
C ARG A 24 -9.88 15.23 -19.59
N LYS A 25 -9.64 15.68 -20.82
CA LYS A 25 -8.43 15.29 -21.56
C LYS A 25 -7.24 15.71 -20.71
N HIS A 26 -6.40 14.77 -20.30
CA HIS A 26 -5.09 15.07 -19.74
C HIS A 26 -4.29 15.88 -20.77
N ARG A 27 -4.24 17.19 -20.58
CA ARG A 27 -3.19 18.01 -21.15
C ARG A 27 -1.96 17.77 -20.29
N GLY A 28 -0.86 17.36 -20.92
CA GLY A 28 0.42 17.24 -20.27
C GLY A 28 0.72 18.52 -19.47
N CYS A 29 0.85 18.37 -18.18
CA CYS A 29 1.34 19.42 -17.31
C CYS A 29 2.84 19.57 -17.65
N ALA A 30 3.20 20.68 -18.28
CA ALA A 30 4.61 21.05 -18.37
C ALA A 30 5.18 21.11 -16.95
N PRO A 31 6.40 20.59 -16.71
CA PRO A 31 7.00 20.63 -15.39
C PRO A 31 7.09 22.08 -14.93
N VAL A 32 6.34 22.44 -13.90
CA VAL A 32 6.57 23.70 -13.18
C VAL A 32 7.87 23.50 -12.44
N ARG A 33 8.97 23.90 -13.06
CA ARG A 33 10.25 24.06 -12.38
C ARG A 33 10.10 25.20 -11.37
N SER A 34 9.55 24.94 -10.21
CA SER A 34 9.83 25.75 -9.04
C SER A 34 11.23 25.33 -8.60
N ALA A 35 12.20 26.20 -8.81
CA ALA A 35 13.53 26.04 -8.25
C ALA A 35 13.42 26.14 -6.72
N ILE A 36 13.02 25.05 -6.08
CA ILE A 36 13.22 24.88 -4.65
C ILE A 36 14.73 24.71 -4.50
N ASP A 37 15.37 25.72 -3.91
CA ASP A 37 16.81 25.69 -3.64
C ASP A 37 17.11 24.41 -2.83
N SER A 38 18.04 23.61 -3.29
CA SER A 38 18.51 22.40 -2.59
C SER A 38 18.94 22.66 -1.14
N ARG A 39 19.23 23.94 -0.79
CA ARG A 39 19.49 24.41 0.57
C ARG A 39 18.22 24.51 1.42
N GLU A 40 17.08 24.85 0.84
CA GLU A 40 15.79 24.85 1.57
C GLU A 40 15.33 23.42 1.85
N PHE A 41 15.56 22.51 0.93
CA PHE A 41 15.29 21.09 1.16
C PHE A 41 16.13 20.50 2.30
N ARG A 42 17.44 20.79 2.36
CA ARG A 42 18.30 20.38 3.49
C ARG A 42 17.83 20.97 4.82
N ARG A 43 17.35 22.20 4.84
CA ARG A 43 16.73 22.81 6.02
C ARG A 43 15.44 22.11 6.42
N PHE A 44 14.63 21.69 5.46
CA PHE A 44 13.35 21.04 5.66
C PHE A 44 13.51 19.64 6.23
N SER A 45 14.45 18.84 5.72
CA SER A 45 14.71 17.48 6.20
C SER A 45 15.41 17.42 7.56
N ILE A 46 16.18 18.48 7.91
CA ILE A 46 16.96 18.56 9.17
C ILE A 46 16.18 19.28 10.28
N GLN A 47 15.24 20.16 9.97
CA GLN A 47 14.51 20.98 10.95
C GLN A 47 13.01 20.69 11.04
N GLY A 48 12.45 19.85 10.17
CA GLY A 48 11.07 19.46 10.26
C GLY A 48 10.90 18.39 11.34
N ASP A 49 9.82 18.51 12.11
CA ASP A 49 9.35 17.51 13.09
C ASP A 49 8.89 16.19 12.43
N LEU A 50 9.65 15.72 11.43
CA LEU A 50 9.52 14.34 11.01
C LEU A 50 9.80 13.48 12.22
N PRO A 51 8.90 12.59 12.62
CA PRO A 51 9.22 11.65 13.66
C PRO A 51 10.57 11.02 13.31
N SER A 52 11.49 10.95 14.28
CA SER A 52 12.83 10.37 14.09
C SER A 52 12.81 9.04 13.33
N LEU A 53 11.71 8.30 13.48
CA LEU A 53 11.36 7.08 12.78
C LEU A 53 11.30 7.23 11.26
N MET A 54 10.89 8.39 10.76
CA MET A 54 10.78 8.63 9.31
C MET A 54 12.10 9.06 8.73
N LEU A 55 12.84 9.83 9.49
CA LEU A 55 14.20 10.19 9.11
C LEU A 55 15.04 8.91 8.99
N ASP A 56 14.93 8.00 9.96
CA ASP A 56 15.60 6.70 9.94
C ASP A 56 15.11 5.81 8.80
N TYR A 57 13.80 5.80 8.51
CA TYR A 57 13.26 5.03 7.39
C TYR A 57 13.69 5.63 6.04
N ALA A 58 13.60 6.92 5.88
CA ALA A 58 13.97 7.59 4.66
C ALA A 58 15.50 7.59 4.43
N THR A 59 16.32 7.65 5.49
CA THR A 59 17.77 7.48 5.41
C THR A 59 18.17 6.03 5.17
N SER A 60 17.51 5.07 5.80
CA SER A 60 17.81 3.64 5.62
C SER A 60 17.43 3.14 4.22
N THR A 61 16.42 3.72 3.59
CA THR A 61 16.02 3.42 2.22
C THR A 61 16.82 4.20 1.16
N GLY A 62 17.69 5.13 1.58
CA GLY A 62 18.44 6.00 0.67
C GLY A 62 17.58 7.07 -0.02
N TRP A 63 16.32 7.24 0.39
CA TRP A 63 15.35 8.17 -0.20
C TRP A 63 15.46 9.60 0.34
N LEU A 64 16.04 9.78 1.53
CA LEU A 64 16.40 11.09 2.06
C LEU A 64 17.92 11.23 2.13
N PRO A 65 18.49 12.27 1.53
CA PRO A 65 19.92 12.45 1.49
C PRO A 65 20.41 13.16 2.76
N GLU A 66 20.86 12.45 3.75
CA GLU A 66 21.63 13.13 4.82
C GLU A 66 23.07 13.45 4.43
N THR A 67 23.64 12.76 3.46
CA THR A 67 25.08 12.92 3.18
C THR A 67 25.52 12.84 1.72
N ARG A 68 24.66 12.48 0.76
CA ARG A 68 25.10 12.17 -0.61
C ARG A 68 24.37 12.87 -1.76
N GLY A 69 23.62 13.94 -1.47
CA GLY A 69 22.81 14.59 -2.50
C GLY A 69 21.45 13.90 -2.67
N MET A 70 20.54 14.55 -3.43
CA MET A 70 19.27 13.94 -3.83
C MET A 70 19.58 12.68 -4.65
N PRO A 71 18.85 11.56 -4.48
CA PRO A 71 18.92 10.47 -5.43
C PRO A 71 18.71 11.02 -6.85
N GLU A 72 19.49 10.57 -7.81
CA GLU A 72 19.36 11.00 -9.21
C GLU A 72 17.94 10.75 -9.77
N ASP A 73 17.18 9.91 -9.10
CA ASP A 73 15.83 9.46 -9.44
C ASP A 73 14.71 10.41 -8.96
N VAL A 74 14.99 11.42 -8.12
CA VAL A 74 13.97 12.34 -7.61
C VAL A 74 13.95 13.61 -8.46
N GLU A 75 12.88 13.83 -9.21
CA GLU A 75 12.73 14.97 -10.10
C GLU A 75 12.19 16.20 -9.37
N VAL A 76 11.17 16.02 -8.53
CA VAL A 76 10.47 17.13 -7.85
C VAL A 76 10.11 16.74 -6.43
N ILE A 77 10.24 17.71 -5.51
CA ILE A 77 9.74 17.60 -4.15
C ILE A 77 8.74 18.74 -3.92
N GLU A 78 7.52 18.38 -3.54
CA GLU A 78 6.48 19.35 -3.19
C GLU A 78 6.24 19.34 -1.69
N ALA A 79 6.45 20.50 -1.04
CA ALA A 79 5.95 20.73 0.31
C ALA A 79 4.44 20.99 0.24
N MET A 80 3.66 20.23 1.00
CA MET A 80 2.20 20.29 0.99
C MET A 80 1.65 21.31 2.01
N GLY A 81 2.41 22.38 2.26
CA GLY A 81 2.03 23.46 3.19
C GLY A 81 2.27 23.16 4.67
N ASP A 82 2.84 22.03 5.00
CA ASP A 82 3.20 21.59 6.36
C ASP A 82 4.57 20.89 6.31
N PRO A 83 5.53 21.22 7.20
CA PRO A 83 6.86 20.62 7.20
C PRO A 83 6.89 19.10 7.44
N SER A 84 5.79 18.53 7.91
CA SER A 84 5.64 17.09 8.06
C SER A 84 4.88 16.42 6.91
N HIS A 85 4.57 17.15 5.83
CA HIS A 85 3.81 16.65 4.70
C HIS A 85 4.46 17.04 3.38
N TYR A 86 4.95 16.06 2.62
CA TYR A 86 5.64 16.27 1.37
C TYR A 86 5.44 15.12 0.39
N ARG A 87 5.65 15.42 -0.88
CA ARG A 87 5.47 14.52 -2.00
C ARG A 87 6.70 14.52 -2.89
N PHE A 88 7.10 13.34 -3.37
CA PHE A 88 8.19 13.16 -4.31
C PHE A 88 7.66 12.61 -5.61
N TYR A 89 8.26 13.04 -6.70
CA TYR A 89 8.05 12.47 -8.03
C TYR A 89 9.35 11.82 -8.48
N LEU A 90 9.25 10.56 -8.87
CA LEU A 90 10.35 9.78 -9.41
C LEU A 90 10.25 9.81 -10.93
N SER A 91 11.36 10.09 -11.60
CA SER A 91 11.45 10.13 -13.06
C SER A 91 12.83 9.73 -13.49
N SER A 92 13.12 8.42 -13.45
CA SER A 92 14.36 7.84 -13.94
C SER A 92 14.09 6.62 -14.79
N LYS A 93 15.13 6.07 -15.41
CA LYS A 93 15.04 4.80 -16.12
C LYS A 93 14.68 3.62 -15.21
N ASP A 94 15.01 3.71 -13.92
CA ASP A 94 14.89 2.63 -12.96
C ASP A 94 13.67 2.77 -12.04
N ALA A 95 13.11 4.00 -11.90
CA ALA A 95 11.96 4.27 -11.06
C ALA A 95 11.12 5.44 -11.61
N SER A 96 9.80 5.29 -11.60
CA SER A 96 8.85 6.35 -11.97
C SER A 96 7.62 6.32 -11.08
N GLY A 97 7.00 7.48 -10.87
CA GLY A 97 5.76 7.59 -10.09
C GLY A 97 5.84 8.58 -8.94
N ARG A 98 4.99 8.36 -7.93
CA ARG A 98 4.78 9.31 -6.83
C ARG A 98 4.89 8.63 -5.47
N VAL A 99 5.60 9.28 -4.57
CA VAL A 99 5.69 8.91 -3.15
C VAL A 99 5.25 10.11 -2.31
N GLU A 100 4.43 9.87 -1.30
CA GLU A 100 3.94 10.93 -0.40
C GLU A 100 4.08 10.50 1.05
N TYR A 101 4.54 11.41 1.90
CA TYR A 101 4.67 11.22 3.35
C TYR A 101 3.86 12.29 4.08
N CYS A 102 3.06 11.88 5.05
CA CYS A 102 2.28 12.79 5.88
C CYS A 102 2.41 12.38 7.35
N GLY A 103 3.19 13.15 8.11
CA GLY A 103 3.23 13.05 9.57
C GLY A 103 1.98 13.70 10.16
N LEU A 104 1.12 12.93 10.84
CA LEU A 104 -0.14 13.41 11.40
C LEU A 104 0.02 13.96 12.82
N ALA A 105 0.90 13.33 13.61
CA ALA A 105 1.27 13.70 14.98
C ALA A 105 2.56 12.95 15.33
N ASP A 106 3.14 13.28 16.49
CA ASP A 106 4.30 12.55 17.00
C ASP A 106 4.03 11.05 17.06
N GLY A 107 4.87 10.30 16.38
CA GLY A 107 4.75 8.85 16.27
C GLY A 107 3.54 8.35 15.45
N PHE A 108 2.95 9.18 14.60
CA PHE A 108 1.86 8.79 13.70
C PHE A 108 2.06 9.35 12.29
N LEU A 109 2.23 8.45 11.32
CA LEU A 109 2.60 8.78 9.96
C LEU A 109 1.85 7.93 8.95
N VAL A 110 1.62 8.51 7.77
CA VAL A 110 1.10 7.81 6.59
C VAL A 110 2.07 7.98 5.43
N HIS A 111 2.33 6.88 4.74
CA HIS A 111 3.19 6.81 3.59
C HIS A 111 2.44 6.20 2.40
N PHE A 112 2.56 6.82 1.26
CA PHE A 112 1.91 6.43 0.01
C PHE A 112 2.96 6.10 -1.03
N ASN A 113 2.74 5.02 -1.77
CA ASN A 113 3.47 4.70 -2.99
C ASN A 113 2.48 4.53 -4.14
N ASP A 114 2.79 5.15 -5.25
CA ASP A 114 2.22 4.91 -6.56
C ASP A 114 3.39 4.94 -7.55
N VAL A 115 4.18 3.85 -7.56
CA VAL A 115 5.49 3.79 -8.21
C VAL A 115 5.66 2.54 -9.04
N THR A 116 6.40 2.68 -10.14
CA THR A 116 6.90 1.56 -10.95
C THR A 116 8.41 1.49 -10.80
N LEU A 117 8.93 0.32 -10.44
CA LEU A 117 10.36 0.03 -10.30
C LEU A 117 10.76 -0.92 -11.43
N ALA A 118 11.65 -0.49 -12.31
CA ALA A 118 12.11 -1.30 -13.44
C ALA A 118 13.07 -2.41 -12.99
N VAL A 119 13.78 -2.19 -11.89
CA VAL A 119 14.67 -3.17 -11.28
C VAL A 119 14.30 -3.38 -9.82
N PRO A 120 14.50 -4.61 -9.26
CA PRO A 120 14.27 -4.84 -7.85
C PRO A 120 15.13 -3.93 -6.96
N GLN A 121 14.51 -3.30 -5.98
CA GLN A 121 15.16 -2.41 -5.02
C GLN A 121 15.27 -3.11 -3.67
N PRO A 122 16.45 -3.66 -3.32
CA PRO A 122 16.70 -4.20 -2.00
C PRO A 122 16.88 -3.06 -0.98
N MET A 123 16.26 -3.20 0.17
CA MET A 123 16.35 -2.20 1.23
C MET A 123 16.43 -2.86 2.61
N ALA A 124 17.15 -2.22 3.52
CA ALA A 124 17.08 -2.52 4.95
C ALA A 124 15.99 -1.63 5.57
N VAL A 125 15.03 -2.25 6.22
CA VAL A 125 13.90 -1.53 6.84
C VAL A 125 14.04 -1.63 8.35
N SER A 126 14.14 -0.49 9.01
CA SER A 126 14.12 -0.39 10.46
C SER A 126 13.03 0.57 10.89
N ALA A 127 12.08 0.09 11.66
CA ALA A 127 11.00 0.89 12.22
C ALA A 127 10.81 0.49 13.70
N PRO A 128 11.81 0.78 14.55
CA PRO A 128 11.81 0.29 15.92
C PRO A 128 10.63 0.88 16.72
N ASP A 129 10.01 0.03 17.50
CA ASP A 129 8.88 0.37 18.38
C ASP A 129 7.62 0.84 17.64
N VAL A 130 7.35 0.25 16.47
CA VAL A 130 6.27 0.67 15.56
C VAL A 130 5.36 -0.48 15.16
N LEU A 131 4.06 -0.17 15.12
CA LEU A 131 3.07 -0.89 14.34
C LEU A 131 2.97 -0.25 12.95
N ARG A 132 3.08 -1.07 11.91
CA ARG A 132 2.80 -0.69 10.53
C ARG A 132 1.63 -1.49 9.98
N VAL A 133 0.63 -0.81 9.42
CA VAL A 133 -0.45 -1.42 8.66
C VAL A 133 -0.31 -0.94 7.21
N ARG A 134 -0.13 -1.87 6.28
CA ARG A 134 -0.03 -1.59 4.85
C ARG A 134 -1.25 -2.15 4.13
N VAL A 135 -1.82 -1.35 3.25
CA VAL A 135 -2.87 -1.72 2.29
C VAL A 135 -2.32 -1.51 0.90
N ALA A 136 -2.45 -2.50 0.04
CA ALA A 136 -2.00 -2.45 -1.35
C ALA A 136 -3.14 -2.87 -2.28
N SER A 137 -3.38 -2.09 -3.34
CA SER A 137 -4.16 -2.55 -4.50
C SER A 137 -3.28 -3.29 -5.49
N ASP A 138 -2.00 -2.97 -5.52
CA ASP A 138 -0.95 -3.69 -6.22
C ASP A 138 0.36 -3.60 -5.43
N GLY A 139 1.21 -4.61 -5.59
CA GLY A 139 2.52 -4.67 -4.99
C GLY A 139 3.32 -5.79 -5.60
N ASP A 140 4.63 -5.63 -5.60
CA ASP A 140 5.57 -6.65 -6.01
C ASP A 140 6.78 -6.56 -5.08
N GLY A 141 7.06 -7.65 -4.37
CA GLY A 141 8.20 -7.67 -3.46
C GLY A 141 8.10 -8.70 -2.35
N GLU A 142 9.08 -8.64 -1.48
CA GLU A 142 9.24 -9.52 -0.33
C GLU A 142 9.66 -8.71 0.90
N TYR A 143 9.20 -9.14 2.05
CA TYR A 143 9.65 -8.64 3.36
C TYR A 143 10.11 -9.82 4.21
N VAL A 144 11.32 -9.71 4.77
CA VAL A 144 11.87 -10.72 5.66
C VAL A 144 12.30 -10.05 6.97
N SER A 145 11.66 -10.45 8.07
CA SER A 145 12.01 -9.94 9.39
C SER A 145 13.45 -10.35 9.79
N ALA A 146 14.01 -9.69 10.78
CA ALA A 146 15.31 -10.02 11.33
C ALA A 146 15.42 -11.47 11.83
N HIS A 147 14.32 -12.13 12.13
CA HIS A 147 14.24 -13.51 12.60
C HIS A 147 14.00 -14.52 11.46
N GLY A 148 13.98 -14.06 10.21
CA GLY A 148 13.77 -14.91 9.04
C GLY A 148 12.31 -15.20 8.70
N ASP A 149 11.35 -14.61 9.43
CA ASP A 149 9.93 -14.70 9.06
C ASP A 149 9.72 -13.89 7.78
N GLY A 150 9.55 -14.56 6.66
CA GLY A 150 9.33 -13.96 5.35
C GLY A 150 7.85 -13.77 5.04
N MET A 151 7.55 -12.74 4.26
CA MET A 151 6.23 -12.50 3.70
C MET A 151 6.36 -11.97 2.27
N ASP A 152 5.77 -12.71 1.35
CA ASP A 152 5.53 -12.27 -0.01
C ASP A 152 4.43 -11.16 -0.01
N ILE A 153 4.74 -10.00 -0.57
CA ILE A 153 3.86 -8.83 -0.63
C ILE A 153 3.33 -8.56 -2.04
N ASN A 154 3.24 -9.61 -2.86
CA ASN A 154 2.79 -9.52 -4.24
C ASN A 154 1.27 -9.35 -4.35
N GLY A 155 0.85 -8.49 -5.31
CA GLY A 155 -0.54 -8.21 -5.64
C GLY A 155 -1.27 -7.38 -4.58
N ALA A 156 -2.60 -7.40 -4.68
CA ALA A 156 -3.46 -6.76 -3.70
C ALA A 156 -3.37 -7.48 -2.34
N GLY A 157 -3.26 -6.71 -1.27
CA GLY A 157 -3.15 -7.29 0.07
C GLY A 157 -3.16 -6.27 1.18
N SER A 158 -3.38 -6.75 2.39
CA SER A 158 -3.24 -5.96 3.61
C SER A 158 -2.33 -6.70 4.58
N PHE A 159 -1.41 -5.97 5.20
CA PHE A 159 -0.39 -6.54 6.08
C PHE A 159 -0.26 -5.72 7.34
N MET A 160 0.08 -6.42 8.40
CA MET A 160 0.50 -5.82 9.65
C MET A 160 1.91 -6.27 10.00
N ILE A 161 2.73 -5.32 10.40
CA ILE A 161 4.05 -5.59 10.96
C ILE A 161 4.14 -4.85 12.29
N VAL A 162 4.47 -5.56 13.35
CA VAL A 162 4.74 -4.98 14.67
C VAL A 162 6.21 -5.23 14.97
N GLU A 163 6.97 -4.17 15.06
CA GLU A 163 8.41 -4.21 15.29
C GLU A 163 8.71 -3.60 16.68
N PRO A 164 9.05 -4.40 17.69
CA PRO A 164 9.43 -3.88 19.00
C PRO A 164 10.80 -3.19 18.93
N ALA A 165 11.10 -2.38 19.95
CA ALA A 165 12.40 -1.73 20.08
C ALA A 165 13.56 -2.73 20.09
N GLY A 166 14.73 -2.32 19.58
CA GLY A 166 15.95 -3.12 19.60
C GLY A 166 16.03 -4.27 18.59
N MET A 167 15.08 -4.33 17.64
CA MET A 167 15.17 -5.32 16.56
C MET A 167 16.18 -4.88 15.49
N PRO A 168 16.97 -5.82 14.95
CA PRO A 168 17.80 -5.55 13.78
C PRO A 168 16.93 -5.19 12.58
N PRO A 169 17.47 -4.44 11.58
CA PRO A 169 16.74 -4.12 10.38
C PRO A 169 16.20 -5.35 9.66
N ALA A 170 14.97 -5.30 9.21
CA ALA A 170 14.39 -6.27 8.31
C ALA A 170 14.95 -6.06 6.89
N LYS A 171 14.86 -7.09 6.05
CA LYS A 171 15.18 -7.00 4.63
C LYS A 171 13.88 -6.91 3.84
N ALA A 172 13.84 -6.01 2.88
CA ALA A 172 12.74 -5.93 1.94
C ALA A 172 13.27 -5.79 0.52
N VAL A 173 12.52 -6.29 -0.43
CA VAL A 173 12.74 -6.05 -1.86
C VAL A 173 11.42 -5.56 -2.41
N ALA A 174 11.45 -4.44 -3.12
CA ALA A 174 10.32 -3.97 -3.91
C ALA A 174 10.69 -3.99 -5.40
N ALA A 175 9.75 -4.38 -6.26
CA ALA A 175 9.93 -4.42 -7.70
C ALA A 175 8.61 -4.10 -8.39
N GLY A 176 8.63 -3.90 -9.70
CA GLY A 176 7.44 -3.72 -10.50
C GLY A 176 6.56 -2.56 -10.03
N TYR A 177 5.25 -2.68 -10.27
CA TYR A 177 4.29 -1.66 -9.88
C TYR A 177 3.82 -1.84 -8.43
N ASN A 178 3.88 -0.76 -7.65
CA ASN A 178 3.46 -0.72 -6.26
C ASN A 178 2.49 0.45 -6.02
N ARG A 179 1.25 0.14 -5.67
CA ARG A 179 0.23 1.12 -5.27
C ARG A 179 -0.26 0.81 -3.87
N THR A 180 0.27 1.55 -2.90
CA THR A 180 0.13 1.20 -1.49
C THR A 180 -0.07 2.42 -0.59
N VAL A 181 -0.75 2.19 0.54
CA VAL A 181 -0.81 3.09 1.69
C VAL A 181 -0.30 2.34 2.90
N SER A 182 0.61 2.93 3.64
CA SER A 182 1.14 2.39 4.90
C SER A 182 0.92 3.37 6.03
N VAL A 183 0.29 2.91 7.09
CA VAL A 183 0.06 3.67 8.33
C VAL A 183 1.05 3.18 9.37
N TYR A 184 1.84 4.09 9.92
CA TYR A 184 2.84 3.82 10.96
C TYR A 184 2.38 4.48 12.26
N ILE A 185 2.38 3.72 13.34
CA ILE A 185 2.07 4.25 14.66
C ILE A 185 3.10 3.74 15.68
N HIS A 186 3.76 4.67 16.34
CA HIS A 186 4.72 4.36 17.39
C HIS A 186 4.01 3.82 18.64
N ARG A 187 4.67 2.92 19.38
CA ARG A 187 4.12 2.29 20.57
C ARG A 187 3.57 3.30 21.59
N THR A 188 4.31 4.37 21.86
CA THR A 188 3.88 5.40 22.82
C THR A 188 2.61 6.11 22.37
N ARG A 189 2.45 6.35 21.05
CA ARG A 189 1.23 6.95 20.51
C ARG A 189 0.04 6.00 20.63
N LEU A 190 0.26 4.71 20.36
CA LEU A 190 -0.77 3.69 20.53
C LEU A 190 -1.18 3.55 22.00
N GLN A 191 -0.20 3.60 22.93
CA GLN A 191 -0.47 3.64 24.37
C GLN A 191 -1.34 4.83 24.78
N GLN A 192 -1.04 6.04 24.28
CA GLN A 192 -1.84 7.24 24.56
C GLN A 192 -3.29 7.11 24.06
N LEU A 193 -3.48 6.58 22.83
CA LEU A 193 -4.81 6.39 22.24
C LEU A 193 -5.68 5.40 23.00
N TYR A 194 -5.07 4.41 23.64
CA TYR A 194 -5.77 3.35 24.36
C TYR A 194 -5.53 3.39 25.88
N ALA A 195 -5.06 4.53 26.42
CA ALA A 195 -4.79 4.66 27.87
C ALA A 195 -6.02 4.28 28.72
N GLY A 196 -5.86 3.26 29.57
CA GLY A 196 -6.94 2.68 30.38
C GLY A 196 -7.92 1.77 29.63
N ARG A 197 -7.69 1.54 28.33
CA ARG A 197 -8.50 0.67 27.46
C ARG A 197 -7.65 -0.32 26.67
N GLU A 198 -6.48 -0.65 27.15
CA GLU A 198 -5.54 -1.56 26.49
C GLU A 198 -6.14 -2.95 26.23
N HIS A 199 -7.14 -3.35 27.04
CA HIS A 199 -7.87 -4.61 26.89
C HIS A 199 -8.71 -4.67 25.60
N GLU A 200 -9.05 -3.53 24.98
CA GLU A 200 -9.77 -3.46 23.71
C GLU A 200 -8.85 -3.75 22.51
N LEU A 201 -7.53 -3.65 22.68
CA LEU A 201 -6.58 -3.96 21.62
C LEU A 201 -6.52 -5.47 21.34
N PRO A 202 -6.24 -5.88 20.09
CA PRO A 202 -5.88 -7.26 19.76
C PRO A 202 -4.72 -7.78 20.62
N ALA A 203 -4.66 -9.07 20.87
CA ALA A 203 -3.72 -9.71 21.80
C ALA A 203 -2.25 -9.33 21.53
N VAL A 204 -1.83 -9.34 20.26
CA VAL A 204 -0.47 -8.97 19.87
C VAL A 204 -0.16 -7.50 20.15
N LEU A 205 -1.13 -6.61 19.96
CA LEU A 205 -0.97 -5.18 20.23
C LEU A 205 -0.99 -4.89 21.73
N ARG A 206 -1.76 -5.63 22.54
CA ARG A 206 -1.65 -5.57 24.01
C ARG A 206 -0.24 -5.93 24.48
N ALA A 207 0.32 -7.02 23.96
CA ALA A 207 1.70 -7.40 24.27
C ALA A 207 2.71 -6.34 23.82
N PHE A 208 2.48 -5.72 22.67
CA PHE A 208 3.32 -4.64 22.13
C PHE A 208 3.29 -3.40 23.02
N VAL A 209 2.12 -2.85 23.34
CA VAL A 209 1.99 -1.65 24.19
C VAL A 209 2.51 -1.89 25.61
N ALA A 210 2.39 -3.12 26.13
CA ALA A 210 2.95 -3.53 27.41
C ALA A 210 4.48 -3.73 27.38
N GLY A 211 5.14 -3.62 26.21
CA GLY A 211 6.58 -3.86 26.06
C GLY A 211 6.98 -5.34 26.22
N ASN A 212 6.03 -6.26 26.10
CA ASN A 212 6.24 -7.70 26.27
C ASN A 212 6.54 -8.44 24.97
N LEU A 213 6.41 -7.75 23.81
CA LEU A 213 6.73 -8.33 22.53
C LEU A 213 8.27 -8.40 22.37
N ARG A 214 8.79 -9.61 22.04
CA ARG A 214 10.24 -9.89 21.97
C ARG A 214 10.77 -10.15 20.57
N ARG A 215 9.89 -10.17 19.58
CA ARG A 215 10.23 -10.39 18.16
C ARG A 215 9.29 -9.61 17.26
N THR A 216 9.73 -9.34 16.06
CA THR A 216 8.87 -8.79 15.02
C THR A 216 7.73 -9.77 14.72
N VAL A 217 6.52 -9.25 14.62
CA VAL A 217 5.34 -10.00 14.19
C VAL A 217 4.92 -9.50 12.83
N VAL A 218 4.84 -10.40 11.88
CA VAL A 218 4.39 -10.14 10.51
C VAL A 218 3.12 -10.95 10.27
N ARG A 219 2.03 -10.29 9.91
CA ARG A 219 0.76 -10.95 9.61
C ARG A 219 0.11 -10.39 8.36
N ARG A 220 -0.38 -11.27 7.51
CA ARG A 220 -1.30 -10.88 6.44
C ARG A 220 -2.69 -10.71 7.03
N LEU A 221 -3.35 -9.61 6.68
CA LEU A 221 -4.74 -9.33 7.04
C LEU A 221 -5.63 -9.55 5.82
N PRO A 222 -6.88 -9.99 6.01
CA PRO A 222 -7.86 -9.98 4.93
C PRO A 222 -8.02 -8.57 4.36
N LEU A 223 -7.95 -8.48 3.04
CA LEU A 223 -8.21 -7.25 2.32
C LEU A 223 -9.72 -7.15 2.04
N ASP A 224 -10.44 -6.35 2.80
CA ASP A 224 -11.85 -6.09 2.57
C ASP A 224 -12.07 -4.86 1.66
N ALA A 225 -13.30 -4.73 1.16
CA ALA A 225 -13.66 -3.62 0.29
C ALA A 225 -13.54 -2.25 0.97
N ALA A 226 -13.60 -2.18 2.31
CA ALA A 226 -13.45 -0.92 3.03
C ALA A 226 -11.99 -0.45 3.02
N LEU A 227 -11.04 -1.35 3.25
CA LEU A 227 -9.60 -1.05 3.17
C LEU A 227 -9.20 -0.63 1.74
N LEU A 228 -9.74 -1.30 0.71
CA LEU A 228 -9.50 -0.90 -0.69
C LEU A 228 -10.04 0.49 -0.97
N ARG A 229 -11.27 0.81 -0.54
CA ARG A 229 -11.84 2.16 -0.68
C ARG A 229 -10.99 3.22 0.04
N CYS A 230 -10.49 2.93 1.25
CA CYS A 230 -9.59 3.87 1.93
C CYS A 230 -8.35 4.17 1.10
N LEU A 231 -7.76 3.15 0.47
CA LEU A 231 -6.61 3.32 -0.41
C LEU A 231 -6.97 4.15 -1.64
N GLU A 232 -8.07 3.84 -2.33
CA GLU A 232 -8.54 4.55 -3.52
C GLU A 232 -8.84 6.02 -3.19
N ASP A 233 -9.62 6.29 -2.14
CA ASP A 233 -9.94 7.64 -1.66
C ASP A 233 -8.68 8.48 -1.38
N LEU A 234 -7.62 7.86 -0.89
CA LEU A 234 -6.37 8.53 -0.59
C LEU A 234 -5.48 8.73 -1.82
N GLN A 235 -5.44 7.76 -2.72
CA GLN A 235 -4.57 7.80 -3.90
C GLN A 235 -5.16 8.66 -5.03
N ASP A 236 -6.47 8.64 -5.21
CA ASP A 236 -7.16 9.32 -6.32
C ASP A 236 -7.70 10.71 -5.93
N CYS A 237 -7.42 11.17 -4.70
CA CYS A 237 -7.87 12.44 -4.17
C CYS A 237 -7.07 13.61 -4.75
N ASP A 238 -7.78 14.66 -5.16
CA ASP A 238 -7.25 15.94 -5.67
C ASP A 238 -7.16 17.05 -4.60
N LEU A 239 -7.50 16.75 -3.34
CA LEU A 239 -7.36 17.70 -2.25
C LEU A 239 -5.89 18.02 -1.98
N GLU A 240 -5.63 19.25 -1.56
CA GLU A 240 -4.30 19.75 -1.23
C GLU A 240 -4.27 20.40 0.16
N GLY A 241 -3.08 20.71 0.65
CA GLY A 241 -2.86 21.42 1.91
C GLY A 241 -3.56 20.75 3.10
N GLN A 242 -4.17 21.57 3.96
CA GLN A 242 -4.80 21.10 5.19
C GLN A 242 -5.99 20.15 4.94
N SER A 243 -6.74 20.34 3.86
CA SER A 243 -7.87 19.44 3.51
C SER A 243 -7.38 18.04 3.17
N ARG A 244 -6.28 17.93 2.43
CA ARG A 244 -5.59 16.67 2.14
C ARG A 244 -5.14 15.99 3.43
N ARG A 245 -4.51 16.76 4.33
CA ARG A 245 -4.01 16.26 5.61
C ARG A 245 -5.12 15.73 6.50
N LEU A 246 -6.27 16.42 6.57
CA LEU A 246 -7.45 15.96 7.32
C LEU A 246 -8.02 14.67 6.75
N LEU A 247 -8.11 14.55 5.42
CA LEU A 247 -8.54 13.32 4.77
C LEU A 247 -7.57 12.17 5.10
N ILE A 248 -6.27 12.39 4.97
CA ILE A 248 -5.25 11.39 5.32
C ILE A 248 -5.42 10.93 6.76
N GLY A 249 -5.60 11.86 7.70
CA GLY A 249 -5.81 11.54 9.11
C GLY A 249 -7.04 10.68 9.37
N SER A 250 -8.17 11.05 8.77
CA SER A 250 -9.42 10.28 8.91
C SER A 250 -9.30 8.87 8.35
N LYS A 251 -8.72 8.72 7.17
CA LYS A 251 -8.54 7.43 6.51
C LYS A 251 -7.49 6.54 7.20
N ALA A 252 -6.45 7.14 7.76
CA ALA A 252 -5.47 6.40 8.56
C ALA A 252 -6.13 5.77 9.80
N ILE A 253 -6.99 6.51 10.51
CA ILE A 253 -7.76 5.97 11.64
C ILE A 253 -8.72 4.87 11.16
N GLU A 254 -9.41 5.08 10.04
CA GLU A 254 -10.31 4.08 9.46
C GLU A 254 -9.56 2.78 9.15
N ILE A 255 -8.38 2.86 8.49
CA ILE A 255 -7.52 1.71 8.21
C ILE A 255 -7.13 0.98 9.50
N LEU A 256 -6.70 1.70 10.54
CA LEU A 256 -6.35 1.08 11.83
C LEU A 256 -7.56 0.39 12.48
N CYS A 257 -8.74 1.02 12.49
CA CYS A 257 -9.96 0.43 13.04
C CYS A 257 -10.33 -0.87 12.30
N HIS A 258 -10.26 -0.88 10.97
CA HIS A 258 -10.51 -2.10 10.19
C HIS A 258 -9.47 -3.19 10.46
N ALA A 259 -8.20 -2.83 10.51
CA ALA A 259 -7.12 -3.76 10.84
C ALA A 259 -7.32 -4.38 12.23
N PHE A 260 -7.57 -3.56 13.24
CA PHE A 260 -7.75 -4.03 14.63
C PHE A 260 -8.99 -4.92 14.78
N ARG A 261 -10.12 -4.53 14.16
CA ARG A 261 -11.32 -5.37 14.13
C ARG A 261 -11.03 -6.75 13.52
N THR A 262 -10.30 -6.76 12.40
CA THR A 262 -9.92 -8.01 11.73
C THR A 262 -9.01 -8.86 12.60
N MET A 263 -8.03 -8.24 13.27
CA MET A 263 -7.13 -8.95 14.18
C MET A 263 -7.89 -9.56 15.36
N THR A 264 -8.79 -8.81 16.00
CA THR A 264 -9.61 -9.31 17.11
C THR A 264 -10.49 -10.47 16.67
N ARG A 265 -11.09 -10.39 15.47
CA ARG A 265 -11.85 -11.52 14.90
C ARG A 265 -10.96 -12.72 14.62
N ASN A 266 -9.75 -12.49 14.13
CA ASN A 266 -8.79 -13.57 13.88
C ASN A 266 -8.26 -14.17 15.17
N ASP A 267 -7.99 -13.38 16.20
CA ASP A 267 -7.65 -13.88 17.55
C ASP A 267 -8.75 -14.83 18.07
N ALA A 268 -10.02 -14.54 17.79
CA ALA A 268 -11.15 -15.41 18.13
C ALA A 268 -11.30 -16.63 17.20
N LEU A 269 -10.92 -16.48 15.91
CA LEU A 269 -11.00 -17.55 14.89
C LEU A 269 -9.72 -18.39 14.82
N GLU A 270 -8.56 -17.89 15.28
CA GLU A 270 -7.30 -18.67 15.36
C GLU A 270 -7.45 -19.89 16.28
N ALA A 271 -8.44 -19.87 17.20
CA ALA A 271 -8.85 -21.06 17.92
C ALA A 271 -9.47 -22.13 17.01
N ASP A 272 -10.01 -21.74 15.80
CA ASP A 272 -10.78 -22.62 14.91
C ASP A 272 -10.12 -22.90 13.55
N VAL A 273 -9.26 -22.00 13.01
CA VAL A 273 -8.54 -22.28 11.76
C VAL A 273 -7.34 -23.15 12.08
N SER A 274 -7.51 -24.46 11.90
CA SER A 274 -6.44 -25.41 12.19
C SER A 274 -5.14 -25.01 11.49
N ALA A 275 -4.02 -25.13 12.20
CA ALA A 275 -2.67 -24.92 11.64
C ALA A 275 -2.46 -25.68 10.30
N GLN A 276 -3.26 -26.72 10.04
CA GLN A 276 -3.31 -27.47 8.80
C GLN A 276 -3.86 -26.65 7.64
N ILE A 277 -4.97 -25.88 7.84
CA ILE A 277 -5.58 -25.04 6.78
C ILE A 277 -4.59 -23.95 6.38
N THR A 278 -4.00 -23.26 7.35
CA THR A 278 -3.01 -22.20 7.07
C THR A 278 -1.82 -22.75 6.29
N ARG A 279 -1.24 -23.89 6.73
CA ARG A 279 -0.13 -24.53 6.01
C ARG A 279 -0.53 -24.97 4.60
N GLY A 280 -1.74 -25.52 4.43
CA GLY A 280 -2.25 -25.91 3.13
C GLY A 280 -2.42 -24.72 2.19
N VAL A 281 -2.93 -23.59 2.69
CA VAL A 281 -3.08 -22.36 1.91
C VAL A 281 -1.73 -21.79 1.46
N ILE A 282 -0.73 -21.76 2.34
CA ILE A 282 0.63 -21.29 2.00
C ILE A 282 1.25 -22.18 0.90
N LYS A 283 1.11 -23.51 1.02
CA LYS A 283 1.56 -24.42 -0.03
C LYS A 283 0.82 -24.20 -1.35
N ALA A 284 -0.50 -23.97 -1.31
CA ALA A 284 -1.28 -23.65 -2.50
C ALA A 284 -0.80 -22.35 -3.16
N GLN A 285 -0.51 -21.32 -2.38
CA GLN A 285 0.05 -20.07 -2.88
C GLN A 285 1.40 -20.30 -3.57
N GLN A 286 2.31 -21.05 -2.95
CA GLN A 286 3.61 -21.40 -3.56
C GLN A 286 3.42 -22.14 -4.88
N ARG A 287 2.55 -23.16 -4.91
CA ARG A 287 2.24 -23.92 -6.13
C ARG A 287 1.72 -23.03 -7.26
N LEU A 288 0.87 -22.04 -6.93
CA LEU A 288 0.35 -21.09 -7.91
C LEU A 288 1.42 -20.08 -8.39
N ASN A 289 2.36 -19.69 -7.54
CA ASN A 289 3.49 -18.85 -7.96
C ASN A 289 4.37 -19.58 -8.96
N ASP A 290 4.59 -20.88 -8.76
CA ASP A 290 5.43 -21.70 -9.63
C ASP A 290 4.76 -21.97 -10.99
N ASP A 291 3.42 -22.09 -11.02
CA ASP A 291 2.67 -22.50 -12.22
C ASP A 291 1.37 -21.72 -12.43
N PHE A 292 1.46 -20.40 -12.50
CA PHE A 292 0.31 -19.52 -12.74
C PHE A 292 -0.15 -19.47 -14.21
N VAL A 293 0.69 -19.92 -15.14
CA VAL A 293 0.37 -19.96 -16.58
C VAL A 293 -0.64 -21.06 -16.86
N THR A 294 -0.36 -22.25 -16.34
CA THR A 294 -1.22 -23.45 -16.44
C THR A 294 -1.58 -23.97 -15.04
N PRO A 295 -2.31 -23.17 -14.23
CA PRO A 295 -2.56 -23.55 -12.85
C PRO A 295 -3.40 -24.83 -12.76
N PRO A 296 -3.15 -25.66 -11.74
CA PRO A 296 -3.99 -26.84 -11.49
C PRO A 296 -5.45 -26.44 -11.26
N SER A 297 -6.37 -27.37 -11.46
CA SER A 297 -7.77 -27.16 -11.07
C SER A 297 -7.87 -26.91 -9.55
N LEU A 298 -8.98 -26.29 -9.11
CA LEU A 298 -9.19 -26.08 -7.67
C LEU A 298 -9.26 -27.40 -6.89
N GLU A 299 -9.76 -28.43 -7.53
CA GLU A 299 -9.85 -29.78 -6.97
C GLU A 299 -8.46 -30.40 -6.79
N ASP A 300 -7.62 -30.30 -7.80
CA ASP A 300 -6.26 -30.83 -7.76
C ASP A 300 -5.40 -30.02 -6.79
N LEU A 301 -5.49 -28.69 -6.84
CA LEU A 301 -4.79 -27.81 -5.89
C LEU A 301 -5.15 -28.13 -4.44
N ALA A 302 -6.45 -28.34 -4.16
CA ALA A 302 -6.91 -28.70 -2.81
C ALA A 302 -6.38 -30.06 -2.38
N ARG A 303 -6.38 -31.03 -3.28
CA ARG A 303 -5.84 -32.38 -3.04
C ARG A 303 -4.34 -32.35 -2.77
N ASP A 304 -3.58 -31.58 -3.56
CA ASP A 304 -2.13 -31.46 -3.42
C ASP A 304 -1.70 -30.89 -2.06
N VAL A 305 -2.55 -30.02 -1.47
CA VAL A 305 -2.26 -29.41 -0.18
C VAL A 305 -2.97 -30.04 1.01
N GLY A 306 -3.70 -31.16 0.78
CA GLY A 306 -4.38 -31.92 1.82
C GLY A 306 -5.61 -31.21 2.41
N LEU A 307 -6.30 -30.41 1.60
CA LEU A 307 -7.53 -29.69 1.99
C LEU A 307 -8.71 -30.11 1.12
N SER A 308 -9.93 -29.92 1.63
CA SER A 308 -11.11 -29.91 0.79
C SER A 308 -11.13 -28.62 -0.07
N ARG A 309 -11.80 -28.67 -1.24
CA ARG A 309 -12.01 -27.49 -2.08
C ARG A 309 -12.62 -26.32 -1.32
N SER A 310 -13.62 -26.59 -0.49
CA SER A 310 -14.28 -25.57 0.35
C SER A 310 -13.32 -24.97 1.36
N SER A 311 -12.55 -25.82 2.06
CA SER A 311 -11.54 -25.36 3.03
C SER A 311 -10.43 -24.55 2.37
N LEU A 312 -9.98 -24.96 1.15
CA LEU A 312 -9.01 -24.19 0.38
C LEU A 312 -9.58 -22.83 0.00
N CYS A 313 -10.75 -22.75 -0.60
CA CYS A 313 -11.33 -21.47 -1.04
C CYS A 313 -11.59 -20.51 0.12
N THR A 314 -12.12 -21.02 1.24
CA THR A 314 -12.38 -20.22 2.44
C THR A 314 -11.07 -19.80 3.10
N GLY A 315 -10.17 -20.74 3.33
CA GLY A 315 -8.86 -20.49 3.94
C GLY A 315 -8.00 -19.55 3.09
N PHE A 316 -8.02 -19.71 1.76
CA PHE A 316 -7.27 -18.84 0.85
C PHE A 316 -7.74 -17.38 0.95
N ARG A 317 -9.07 -17.15 1.02
CA ARG A 317 -9.60 -15.79 1.29
C ARG A 317 -9.19 -15.26 2.66
N GLN A 318 -9.24 -16.11 3.68
CA GLN A 318 -8.92 -15.71 5.05
C GLN A 318 -7.42 -15.39 5.22
N VAL A 319 -6.54 -16.23 4.65
CA VAL A 319 -5.08 -16.12 4.83
C VAL A 319 -4.46 -15.16 3.81
N ILE A 320 -4.88 -15.20 2.55
CA ILE A 320 -4.30 -14.42 1.45
C ILE A 320 -5.07 -13.12 1.20
N GLY A 321 -6.32 -13.01 1.65
CA GLY A 321 -7.15 -11.81 1.50
C GLY A 321 -7.89 -11.72 0.16
N GLN A 322 -7.73 -12.69 -0.74
CA GLN A 322 -8.35 -12.69 -2.08
C GLN A 322 -8.70 -14.12 -2.52
N THR A 323 -9.46 -14.25 -3.60
CA THR A 323 -9.76 -15.57 -4.15
C THR A 323 -8.55 -16.17 -4.87
N VAL A 324 -8.52 -17.48 -5.02
CA VAL A 324 -7.50 -18.18 -5.85
C VAL A 324 -7.45 -17.61 -7.27
N PHE A 325 -8.61 -17.33 -7.87
CA PHE A 325 -8.68 -16.79 -9.24
C PHE A 325 -8.16 -15.37 -9.35
N ASP A 326 -8.47 -14.50 -8.37
CA ASP A 326 -7.95 -13.13 -8.32
C ASP A 326 -6.43 -13.14 -8.14
N TYR A 327 -5.93 -14.07 -7.31
CA TYR A 327 -4.51 -14.26 -7.11
C TYR A 327 -3.77 -14.64 -8.40
N ILE A 328 -4.28 -15.66 -9.12
CA ILE A 328 -3.74 -16.08 -10.43
C ILE A 328 -3.78 -14.90 -11.43
N GLY A 329 -4.91 -14.18 -11.47
CA GLY A 329 -5.05 -12.99 -12.31
C GLY A 329 -3.99 -11.92 -12.00
N GLY A 330 -3.69 -11.71 -10.74
CA GLY A 330 -2.61 -10.83 -10.29
C GLY A 330 -1.23 -11.26 -10.76
N LEU A 331 -0.90 -12.56 -10.62
CA LEU A 331 0.38 -13.12 -11.10
C LEU A 331 0.54 -12.93 -12.61
N ARG A 332 -0.50 -13.26 -13.38
CA ARG A 332 -0.51 -13.10 -14.84
C ARG A 332 -0.30 -11.65 -15.28
N MET A 333 -0.96 -10.71 -14.59
CA MET A 333 -0.84 -9.28 -14.91
C MET A 333 0.56 -8.74 -14.60
N ARG A 334 1.19 -9.13 -13.50
CA ARG A 334 2.58 -8.74 -13.20
C ARG A 334 3.55 -9.22 -14.27
N ARG A 335 3.46 -10.50 -14.64
CA ARG A 335 4.31 -11.05 -15.71
C ARG A 335 4.05 -10.36 -17.05
N ALA A 336 2.78 -10.05 -17.35
CA ALA A 336 2.41 -9.33 -18.57
C ALA A 336 3.04 -7.93 -18.62
N LEU A 337 3.03 -7.18 -17.49
CA LEU A 337 3.68 -5.87 -17.43
C LEU A 337 5.18 -5.94 -17.68
N SER A 338 5.87 -6.92 -17.06
CA SER A 338 7.28 -7.16 -17.34
C SER A 338 7.53 -7.36 -18.84
N MET A 339 6.79 -8.27 -19.47
CA MET A 339 6.95 -8.57 -20.89
C MET A 339 6.54 -7.40 -21.83
N LEU A 340 5.58 -6.58 -21.41
CA LEU A 340 5.21 -5.37 -22.16
C LEU A 340 6.35 -4.36 -22.17
N ASN A 341 7.10 -4.24 -21.08
CA ASN A 341 8.26 -3.36 -20.93
C ASN A 341 9.49 -3.91 -21.67
N GLU A 342 9.70 -5.22 -21.70
CA GLU A 342 10.80 -5.89 -22.43
C GLU A 342 10.67 -5.72 -23.96
N ARG A 343 9.47 -5.52 -24.49
CA ARG A 343 9.14 -5.23 -25.91
C ARG A 343 9.51 -6.31 -26.92
N GLU A 344 10.01 -7.44 -26.51
CA GLU A 344 10.45 -8.53 -27.39
C GLU A 344 9.29 -9.33 -27.99
N ALA A 345 8.14 -9.34 -27.32
CA ALA A 345 6.98 -10.14 -27.72
C ALA A 345 5.79 -9.28 -28.18
N SER A 346 5.02 -9.78 -29.12
CA SER A 346 3.74 -9.18 -29.54
C SER A 346 2.70 -9.29 -28.40
N ILE A 347 1.67 -8.42 -28.42
CA ILE A 347 0.56 -8.49 -27.44
C ILE A 347 -0.09 -9.88 -27.42
N THR A 348 -0.22 -10.50 -28.59
CA THR A 348 -0.77 -11.85 -28.73
C THR A 348 0.13 -12.90 -28.09
N GLN A 349 1.44 -12.81 -28.29
CA GLN A 349 2.41 -13.71 -27.67
C GLN A 349 2.41 -13.54 -26.13
N ILE A 350 2.36 -12.30 -25.64
CA ILE A 350 2.26 -12.03 -24.20
C ILE A 350 1.00 -12.66 -23.63
N ALA A 351 -0.16 -12.50 -24.28
CA ALA A 351 -1.42 -13.09 -23.80
C ALA A 351 -1.29 -14.60 -23.55
N TYR A 352 -0.72 -15.32 -24.53
CA TYR A 352 -0.50 -16.77 -24.38
C TYR A 352 0.56 -17.10 -23.34
N ALA A 353 1.68 -16.37 -23.33
CA ALA A 353 2.78 -16.60 -22.40
C ALA A 353 2.38 -16.42 -20.92
N VAL A 354 1.39 -15.57 -20.63
CA VAL A 354 0.85 -15.39 -19.29
C VAL A 354 -0.39 -16.22 -18.99
N GLY A 355 -0.79 -17.14 -19.92
CA GLY A 355 -1.81 -18.15 -19.66
C GLY A 355 -3.24 -17.76 -20.03
N TYR A 356 -3.45 -16.78 -20.92
CA TYR A 356 -4.78 -16.51 -21.52
C TYR A 356 -4.98 -17.33 -22.78
N SER A 357 -6.13 -18.00 -22.89
CA SER A 357 -6.48 -18.78 -24.08
C SER A 357 -6.80 -17.90 -25.29
N HIS A 358 -7.19 -16.63 -25.06
CA HIS A 358 -7.54 -15.67 -26.12
C HIS A 358 -6.96 -14.29 -25.82
N PRO A 359 -6.33 -13.63 -26.83
CA PRO A 359 -5.79 -12.27 -26.68
C PRO A 359 -6.84 -11.22 -26.29
N SER A 360 -8.10 -11.41 -26.70
CA SER A 360 -9.23 -10.54 -26.32
C SER A 360 -9.51 -10.58 -24.82
N SER A 361 -9.46 -11.76 -24.22
CA SER A 361 -9.64 -11.94 -22.76
C SER A 361 -8.51 -11.28 -21.98
N PHE A 362 -7.29 -11.38 -22.48
CA PHE A 362 -6.13 -10.68 -21.93
C PHE A 362 -6.31 -9.16 -22.00
N SER A 363 -6.67 -8.63 -23.17
CA SER A 363 -6.87 -7.19 -23.35
C SER A 363 -7.95 -6.63 -22.44
N LEU A 364 -9.07 -7.36 -22.27
CA LEU A 364 -10.13 -6.99 -21.35
C LEU A 364 -9.67 -7.01 -19.89
N ALA A 365 -8.86 -7.99 -19.49
CA ALA A 365 -8.31 -8.08 -18.14
C ALA A 365 -7.33 -6.92 -17.85
N VAL A 366 -6.47 -6.57 -18.80
CA VAL A 366 -5.58 -5.40 -18.73
C VAL A 366 -6.40 -4.11 -18.60
N GLN A 367 -7.42 -3.93 -19.45
CA GLN A 367 -8.27 -2.74 -19.41
C GLN A 367 -9.03 -2.59 -18.10
N ARG A 368 -9.56 -3.70 -17.55
CA ARG A 368 -10.22 -3.68 -16.24
C ARG A 368 -9.29 -3.30 -15.10
N ARG A 369 -8.02 -3.69 -15.18
CA ARG A 369 -7.06 -3.49 -14.09
C ARG A 369 -6.34 -2.13 -14.17
N PHE A 370 -6.02 -1.66 -15.39
CA PHE A 370 -5.19 -0.48 -15.62
C PHE A 370 -5.93 0.67 -16.33
N GLY A 371 -7.22 0.51 -16.63
CA GLY A 371 -8.04 1.52 -17.30
C GLY A 371 -7.64 1.79 -18.76
N THR A 372 -6.71 1.00 -19.35
CA THR A 372 -6.14 1.25 -20.66
C THR A 372 -5.84 -0.06 -21.40
N THR A 373 -5.58 0.00 -22.70
CA THR A 373 -5.27 -1.19 -23.50
C THR A 373 -3.80 -1.62 -23.35
N PRO A 374 -3.47 -2.92 -23.60
CA PRO A 374 -2.06 -3.38 -23.57
C PRO A 374 -1.13 -2.59 -24.49
N SER A 375 -1.63 -2.17 -25.65
CA SER A 375 -0.86 -1.37 -26.61
C SER A 375 -0.57 0.04 -26.09
N GLU A 376 -1.51 0.65 -25.40
CA GLU A 376 -1.34 1.95 -24.78
C GLU A 376 -0.40 1.88 -23.56
N LEU A 377 -0.50 0.82 -22.74
CA LEU A 377 0.45 0.59 -21.65
C LEU A 377 1.87 0.48 -22.17
N ARG A 378 2.07 -0.31 -23.23
CA ARG A 378 3.38 -0.42 -23.91
C ARG A 378 3.89 0.92 -24.41
N ARG A 379 3.01 1.76 -24.99
CA ARG A 379 3.37 3.09 -25.50
C ARG A 379 3.72 4.05 -24.38
N ARG A 380 2.93 4.07 -23.29
CA ARG A 380 3.21 4.92 -22.13
C ARG A 380 4.55 4.61 -21.45
N GLY A 381 4.96 3.35 -21.44
CA GLY A 381 6.31 2.96 -21.07
C GLY A 381 7.41 3.50 -22.01
N ILE A 382 7.04 4.02 -23.22
CA ILE A 382 7.95 4.70 -24.15
C ILE A 382 8.02 6.22 -23.87
N GLU A 383 6.90 6.83 -23.47
CA GLU A 383 6.81 8.28 -23.23
C GLU A 383 7.40 8.68 -21.87
N ASN A 384 7.59 7.72 -20.97
CA ASN A 384 8.14 7.90 -19.62
C ASN A 384 9.52 7.22 -19.42
N GLY A 385 10.17 6.75 -20.48
CA GLY A 385 11.48 6.07 -20.44
C GLY A 385 12.54 6.80 -21.29
#